data_5dfc65c8f26475aafd521defe2da6506
#
_entry.id   5dfc65c8f26475aafd521defe2da6506
#
_cell.length_a   1.000
_cell.length_b   1.000
_cell.length_c   1.000
_cell.angle_alpha   90.00
_cell.angle_beta   90.00
_cell.angle_gamma   90.00
#
_symmetry.space_group_name_H-M   'P 1'
#
loop_
_entity.id
_entity.type
_entity.pdbx_description
1 polymer ?
#
loop_
_entity_poly.entity_id
_entity_poly.type
_entity_poly.pdbx_seq_one_letter_code
_entity_poly.pdbx_strand_id
1 'polypeptide(L)'
;MLVIKPISNVEANRAIKKWHRHNDPLPDLHIAFCYALYEHHIALKHRELLGVAMVGNPCGRTNRKDILEVRRVCFKPDEKFHKLRRNYINDRRKEDISLRQMPVLVYDIEDQVRGLFQGTMIKAYTVPSFFLQVAEMYTNQFSILKNRPVSILWTYIQDTEDGRYIEEAGWHYDHYVKSRGAWHVAKRRFAKYL
;
A
#
# COMPACT_ATOMS: atom_id res chain seq x y z
N MET A 1 -13.83 -11.63 -5.42
CA MET A 1 -12.79 -10.99 -6.26
C MET A 1 -12.17 -9.85 -5.47
N LEU A 2 -10.85 -9.70 -5.51
CA LEU A 2 -10.18 -8.54 -4.90
C LEU A 2 -10.12 -7.39 -5.90
N VAL A 3 -10.37 -6.19 -5.40
CA VAL A 3 -10.40 -4.95 -6.21
C VAL A 3 -9.64 -3.86 -5.48
N ILE A 4 -8.75 -3.17 -6.16
CA ILE A 4 -8.15 -1.92 -5.66
C ILE A 4 -8.67 -0.74 -6.47
N LYS A 5 -8.94 0.33 -5.75
CA LYS A 5 -9.31 1.61 -6.36
C LYS A 5 -8.78 2.79 -5.56
N PRO A 6 -8.55 3.93 -6.20
CA PRO A 6 -8.31 5.19 -5.51
C PRO A 6 -9.48 5.56 -4.57
N ILE A 7 -9.14 6.17 -3.45
CA ILE A 7 -10.11 6.71 -2.48
C ILE A 7 -9.67 8.09 -2.01
N SER A 8 -10.58 8.81 -1.39
CA SER A 8 -10.26 10.10 -0.78
C SER A 8 -9.40 9.92 0.49
N ASN A 9 -8.64 10.96 0.85
CA ASN A 9 -7.89 10.99 2.10
C ASN A 9 -8.81 10.87 3.33
N VAL A 10 -10.01 11.44 3.25
CA VAL A 10 -11.01 11.34 4.33
C VAL A 10 -11.43 9.88 4.58
N GLU A 11 -11.69 9.13 3.50
CA GLU A 11 -12.04 7.69 3.60
C GLU A 11 -10.88 6.87 4.16
N ALA A 12 -9.65 7.12 3.67
CA ALA A 12 -8.46 6.44 4.17
C ALA A 12 -8.23 6.72 5.66
N ASN A 13 -8.29 7.98 6.09
CA ASN A 13 -8.14 8.38 7.48
C ASN A 13 -9.22 7.78 8.40
N ARG A 14 -10.46 7.66 7.91
CA ARG A 14 -11.55 7.00 8.67
C ARG A 14 -11.23 5.52 8.94
N ALA A 15 -10.69 4.81 7.96
CA ALA A 15 -10.27 3.43 8.12
C ALA A 15 -9.07 3.30 9.07
N ILE A 16 -8.06 4.17 8.92
CA ILE A 16 -6.87 4.19 9.78
C ILE A 16 -7.27 4.44 11.23
N LYS A 17 -8.10 5.44 11.51
CA LYS A 17 -8.59 5.72 12.86
C LYS A 17 -9.29 4.51 13.49
N LYS A 18 -9.98 3.71 12.70
CA LYS A 18 -10.70 2.51 13.17
C LYS A 18 -9.80 1.32 13.41
N TRP A 19 -8.76 1.15 12.58
CA TRP A 19 -8.01 -0.11 12.53
C TRP A 19 -6.58 0.00 13.04
N HIS A 20 -6.00 1.19 13.02
CA HIS A 20 -4.60 1.38 13.41
C HIS A 20 -4.51 1.75 14.89
N ARG A 21 -3.82 0.91 15.68
CA ARG A 21 -3.73 1.09 17.15
C ARG A 21 -2.75 2.17 17.60
N HIS A 22 -1.80 2.55 16.74
CA HIS A 22 -0.63 3.35 17.15
C HIS A 22 -0.37 4.60 16.31
N ASN A 23 -1.19 4.88 15.30
CA ASN A 23 -0.95 6.04 14.44
C ASN A 23 -2.22 6.84 14.23
N ASP A 24 -2.10 8.15 14.43
CA ASP A 24 -3.16 9.10 14.14
C ASP A 24 -3.39 9.28 12.62
N PRO A 25 -4.57 9.76 12.24
CA PRO A 25 -4.84 10.21 10.89
C PRO A 25 -3.80 11.22 10.39
N LEU A 26 -3.51 11.18 9.10
CA LEU A 26 -2.54 12.08 8.48
C LEU A 26 -3.24 13.35 7.95
N PRO A 27 -2.64 14.54 8.12
CA PRO A 27 -3.18 15.77 7.54
C PRO A 27 -3.12 15.73 6.01
N ASP A 28 -4.09 16.35 5.36
CA ASP A 28 -4.26 16.34 3.90
C ASP A 28 -3.07 16.95 3.14
N LEU A 29 -2.43 17.98 3.71
CA LEU A 29 -1.36 18.75 3.07
C LEU A 29 -0.15 17.93 2.60
N HIS A 30 -0.02 16.71 3.07
CA HIS A 30 1.14 15.86 2.79
C HIS A 30 0.81 14.61 1.98
N ILE A 31 -0.46 14.41 1.65
CA ILE A 31 -0.92 13.22 0.93
C ILE A 31 -1.01 13.52 -0.57
N ALA A 32 -0.38 12.66 -1.37
CA ALA A 32 -0.44 12.72 -2.82
C ALA A 32 -1.65 11.95 -3.36
N PHE A 33 -1.84 10.72 -2.86
CA PHE A 33 -2.99 9.88 -3.20
C PHE A 33 -3.20 8.79 -2.15
N CYS A 34 -4.42 8.24 -2.15
CA CYS A 34 -4.80 7.08 -1.33
C CYS A 34 -5.46 6.03 -2.20
N TYR A 35 -5.38 4.78 -1.78
CA TYR A 35 -6.08 3.67 -2.41
C TYR A 35 -6.53 2.64 -1.38
N ALA A 36 -7.54 1.86 -1.77
CA ALA A 36 -8.14 0.87 -0.90
C ALA A 36 -8.32 -0.47 -1.59
N LEU A 37 -8.16 -1.54 -0.82
CA LEU A 37 -8.46 -2.89 -1.18
C LEU A 37 -9.86 -3.26 -0.72
N TYR A 38 -10.63 -3.82 -1.62
CA TYR A 38 -11.98 -4.32 -1.37
C TYR A 38 -12.09 -5.80 -1.74
N GLU A 39 -12.85 -6.53 -0.95
CA GLU A 39 -13.45 -7.78 -1.42
C GLU A 39 -14.79 -7.46 -2.09
N HIS A 40 -14.94 -7.86 -3.35
CA HIS A 40 -16.17 -7.67 -4.11
C HIS A 40 -16.94 -8.98 -4.18
N HIS A 41 -18.08 -9.02 -3.52
CA HIS A 41 -19.06 -10.11 -3.58
C HIS A 41 -20.09 -9.80 -4.67
N ILE A 42 -19.90 -10.37 -5.86
CA ILE A 42 -20.76 -10.12 -7.03
C ILE A 42 -22.23 -10.42 -6.71
N ALA A 43 -22.49 -11.55 -6.04
CA ALA A 43 -23.83 -11.98 -5.68
C ALA A 43 -24.56 -11.04 -4.70
N LEU A 44 -23.84 -10.31 -3.86
CA LEU A 44 -24.40 -9.44 -2.83
C LEU A 44 -24.37 -7.96 -3.21
N LYS A 45 -23.82 -7.59 -4.37
CA LYS A 45 -23.55 -6.20 -4.76
C LYS A 45 -22.83 -5.38 -3.67
N HIS A 46 -22.16 -6.07 -2.75
CA HIS A 46 -21.52 -5.50 -1.59
C HIS A 46 -20.00 -5.49 -1.78
N ARG A 47 -19.36 -4.41 -1.32
CA ARG A 47 -17.91 -4.28 -1.31
C ARG A 47 -17.45 -4.13 0.13
N GLU A 48 -16.66 -5.06 0.60
CA GLU A 48 -16.06 -4.99 1.92
C GLU A 48 -14.67 -4.36 1.83
N LEU A 49 -14.44 -3.29 2.60
CA LEU A 49 -13.15 -2.64 2.70
C LEU A 49 -12.22 -3.50 3.55
N LEU A 50 -11.09 -3.92 2.99
CA LEU A 50 -10.11 -4.81 3.62
C LEU A 50 -8.81 -4.12 4.00
N GLY A 51 -8.43 -3.06 3.28
CA GLY A 51 -7.19 -2.35 3.54
C GLY A 51 -7.15 -0.99 2.87
N VAL A 52 -6.28 -0.13 3.38
CA VAL A 52 -6.02 1.21 2.83
C VAL A 52 -4.53 1.50 2.82
N ALA A 53 -4.09 2.27 1.85
CA ALA A 53 -2.75 2.84 1.80
C ALA A 53 -2.80 4.33 1.51
N MET A 54 -1.83 5.05 2.05
CA MET A 54 -1.64 6.48 1.85
C MET A 54 -0.22 6.75 1.41
N VAL A 55 -0.07 7.45 0.31
CA VAL A 55 1.21 7.87 -0.26
C VAL A 55 1.27 9.40 -0.25
N GLY A 56 2.39 9.94 0.14
CA GLY A 56 2.54 11.40 0.24
C GLY A 56 3.99 11.85 0.30
N ASN A 57 4.19 13.11 0.60
CA ASN A 57 5.53 13.65 0.77
C ASN A 57 6.23 13.00 1.98
N PRO A 58 7.55 12.78 1.94
CA PRO A 58 8.30 12.20 3.04
C PRO A 58 8.11 12.95 4.36
N CYS A 59 7.97 12.20 5.48
CA CYS A 59 7.89 12.78 6.82
C CYS A 59 9.22 13.43 7.26
N GLY A 60 10.34 12.94 6.75
CA GLY A 60 11.66 13.47 7.01
C GLY A 60 11.94 14.76 6.24
N ARG A 61 12.82 15.62 6.78
CA ARG A 61 13.31 16.78 6.03
C ARG A 61 14.13 16.31 4.83
N THR A 62 13.59 16.48 3.65
CA THR A 62 14.30 16.30 2.38
C THR A 62 13.95 17.44 1.45
N ASN A 63 14.95 17.96 0.77
CA ASN A 63 14.76 18.96 -0.28
C ASN A 63 14.41 18.33 -1.64
N ARG A 64 14.42 17.00 -1.71
CA ARG A 64 14.12 16.25 -2.93
C ARG A 64 12.62 16.20 -3.17
N LYS A 65 12.20 16.72 -4.33
CA LYS A 65 10.78 16.73 -4.76
C LYS A 65 10.39 15.46 -5.55
N ASP A 66 11.38 14.68 -5.96
CA ASP A 66 11.24 13.46 -6.73
C ASP A 66 11.04 12.20 -5.86
N ILE A 67 10.76 12.38 -4.57
CA ILE A 67 10.52 11.31 -3.63
C ILE A 67 9.09 11.37 -3.11
N LEU A 68 8.42 10.22 -3.06
CA LEU A 68 7.21 9.99 -2.27
C LEU A 68 7.45 8.90 -1.23
N GLU A 69 6.62 8.88 -0.20
CA GLU A 69 6.66 7.91 0.89
C GLU A 69 5.32 7.19 1.00
N VAL A 70 5.34 5.86 1.05
CA VAL A 70 4.19 5.07 1.50
C VAL A 70 4.10 5.23 3.02
N ARG A 71 3.27 6.17 3.45
CA ARG A 71 3.21 6.66 4.82
C ARG A 71 2.40 5.78 5.75
N ARG A 72 1.39 5.14 5.21
CA ARG A 72 0.50 4.23 5.95
C ARG A 72 0.06 3.09 5.04
N VAL A 73 0.11 1.90 5.60
CA VAL A 73 -0.59 0.73 5.09
C VAL A 73 -1.33 0.13 6.28
N CYS A 74 -2.62 -0.03 6.16
CA CYS A 74 -3.46 -0.54 7.24
C CYS A 74 -4.48 -1.53 6.69
N PHE A 75 -4.55 -2.71 7.31
CA PHE A 75 -5.53 -3.74 6.98
C PHE A 75 -6.55 -3.87 8.10
N LYS A 76 -7.79 -4.20 7.72
CA LYS A 76 -8.86 -4.51 8.66
C LYS A 76 -8.40 -5.67 9.57
N PRO A 77 -8.49 -5.53 10.91
CA PRO A 77 -8.18 -6.59 11.84
C PRO A 77 -9.31 -7.64 11.83
N ASP A 78 -9.30 -8.52 10.85
CA ASP A 78 -10.32 -9.54 10.65
C ASP A 78 -9.66 -10.93 10.64
N GLU A 79 -10.22 -11.88 11.39
CA GLU A 79 -9.76 -13.27 11.40
C GLU A 79 -9.81 -13.90 10.00
N LYS A 80 -10.82 -13.55 9.21
CA LYS A 80 -10.97 -14.04 7.84
C LYS A 80 -9.82 -13.56 6.95
N PHE A 81 -9.41 -12.30 7.09
CA PHE A 81 -8.27 -11.75 6.36
C PHE A 81 -6.94 -12.35 6.84
N HIS A 82 -6.78 -12.54 8.15
CA HIS A 82 -5.63 -13.24 8.73
C HIS A 82 -5.62 -14.73 8.33
N LYS A 83 -6.78 -15.35 8.13
CA LYS A 83 -6.91 -16.73 7.65
C LYS A 83 -6.54 -16.83 6.18
N LEU A 84 -6.98 -15.92 5.33
CA LEU A 84 -6.55 -15.80 3.93
C LEU A 84 -5.03 -15.60 3.84
N ARG A 85 -4.47 -14.71 4.67
CA ARG A 85 -3.03 -14.50 4.77
C ARG A 85 -2.27 -15.74 5.24
N ARG A 86 -2.77 -16.45 6.26
CA ARG A 86 -2.14 -17.68 6.78
C ARG A 86 -2.24 -18.84 5.81
N ASN A 87 -3.38 -19.06 5.20
CA ASN A 87 -3.55 -20.13 4.22
C ASN A 87 -2.62 -19.91 3.02
N TYR A 88 -2.50 -18.67 2.56
CA TYR A 88 -1.60 -18.29 1.49
C TYR A 88 -0.12 -18.54 1.85
N ILE A 89 0.31 -18.22 3.08
CA ILE A 89 1.68 -18.46 3.57
C ILE A 89 1.93 -19.96 3.78
N ASN A 90 0.98 -20.71 4.35
CA ASN A 90 1.12 -22.12 4.62
C ASN A 90 1.10 -22.96 3.34
N ASP A 91 0.30 -22.57 2.37
CA ASP A 91 0.22 -23.18 1.06
C ASP A 91 1.50 -22.97 0.23
N ARG A 92 2.21 -21.85 0.47
CA ARG A 92 3.52 -21.56 -0.14
C ARG A 92 4.60 -22.59 0.20
N ARG A 93 4.47 -23.29 1.31
CA ARG A 93 5.43 -24.30 1.75
C ARG A 93 5.25 -25.66 1.07
N LYS A 94 4.17 -25.85 0.32
CA LYS A 94 3.77 -27.20 -0.15
C LYS A 94 3.73 -27.38 -1.66
N GLU A 95 3.70 -26.33 -2.50
CA GLU A 95 3.52 -26.49 -3.94
C GLU A 95 4.13 -25.34 -4.78
N ASP A 96 4.35 -25.64 -6.05
CA ASP A 96 4.93 -24.79 -7.08
C ASP A 96 4.36 -23.34 -7.13
N ILE A 97 5.25 -22.37 -6.98
CA ILE A 97 4.95 -20.95 -6.80
C ILE A 97 4.21 -20.36 -8.01
N SER A 98 4.30 -20.99 -9.17
CA SER A 98 3.76 -20.46 -10.44
C SER A 98 2.23 -20.44 -10.51
N LEU A 99 1.53 -21.21 -9.68
CA LEU A 99 0.08 -21.45 -9.80
C LEU A 99 -0.80 -20.61 -8.86
N ARG A 100 -0.23 -19.78 -7.97
CA ARG A 100 -1.00 -19.16 -6.86
C ARG A 100 -1.02 -17.64 -6.83
N GLN A 101 -0.97 -17.02 -7.97
CA GLN A 101 -1.15 -15.58 -8.06
C GLN A 101 -2.64 -15.22 -7.94
N MET A 102 -3.02 -14.50 -6.88
CA MET A 102 -4.39 -13.98 -6.77
C MET A 102 -4.61 -12.91 -7.84
N PRO A 103 -5.63 -13.05 -8.70
CA PRO A 103 -5.98 -11.99 -9.62
C PRO A 103 -6.59 -10.82 -8.84
N VAL A 104 -6.05 -9.65 -9.02
CA VAL A 104 -6.56 -8.42 -8.42
C VAL A 104 -6.78 -7.39 -9.50
N LEU A 105 -7.97 -6.84 -9.55
CA LEU A 105 -8.33 -5.76 -10.45
C LEU A 105 -7.93 -4.42 -9.82
N VAL A 106 -7.05 -3.69 -10.48
CA VAL A 106 -6.61 -2.35 -10.07
C VAL A 106 -7.21 -1.33 -11.02
N TYR A 107 -8.02 -0.42 -10.50
CA TYR A 107 -8.57 0.70 -11.27
C TYR A 107 -7.56 1.84 -11.35
N ASP A 108 -7.45 2.46 -12.52
CA ASP A 108 -6.56 3.59 -12.75
C ASP A 108 -7.04 4.86 -12.03
N ILE A 109 -6.11 5.75 -11.68
CA ILE A 109 -6.43 7.03 -11.03
C ILE A 109 -7.26 7.90 -11.97
N GLU A 110 -6.93 7.94 -13.26
CA GLU A 110 -7.63 8.73 -14.27
C GLU A 110 -9.07 8.29 -14.47
N ASP A 111 -9.34 7.01 -14.44
CA ASP A 111 -10.66 6.45 -14.70
C ASP A 111 -11.68 6.85 -13.64
N GLN A 112 -11.22 7.09 -12.41
CA GLN A 112 -12.09 7.60 -11.36
C GLN A 112 -12.57 9.03 -11.67
N VAL A 113 -11.72 9.85 -12.32
CA VAL A 113 -12.05 11.22 -12.71
C VAL A 113 -12.99 11.25 -13.92
N ARG A 114 -12.86 10.28 -14.83
CA ARG A 114 -13.63 10.22 -16.08
C ARG A 114 -14.88 9.34 -16.00
N GLY A 115 -15.10 8.65 -14.89
CA GLY A 115 -16.20 7.69 -14.74
C GLY A 115 -16.07 6.42 -15.59
N LEU A 116 -14.91 6.19 -16.19
CA LEU A 116 -14.59 4.98 -16.93
C LEU A 116 -14.01 3.94 -15.99
N PHE A 117 -14.52 2.71 -16.04
CA PHE A 117 -14.06 1.61 -15.17
C PHE A 117 -13.10 0.69 -15.93
N GLN A 118 -12.00 1.23 -16.41
CA GLN A 118 -10.90 0.43 -16.92
C GLN A 118 -9.97 0.07 -15.78
N GLY A 119 -9.46 -1.15 -15.75
CA GLY A 119 -8.56 -1.61 -14.71
C GLY A 119 -7.59 -2.65 -15.23
N THR A 120 -6.40 -2.66 -14.66
CA THR A 120 -5.36 -3.63 -14.97
C THR A 120 -5.45 -4.81 -14.00
N MET A 121 -5.49 -6.03 -14.55
CA MET A 121 -5.36 -7.24 -13.73
C MET A 121 -3.90 -7.48 -13.40
N ILE A 122 -3.58 -7.46 -12.12
CA ILE A 122 -2.24 -7.84 -11.64
C ILE A 122 -2.29 -9.14 -10.85
N LYS A 123 -1.18 -9.81 -10.82
CA LYS A 123 -0.99 -11.06 -10.08
C LYS A 123 -0.04 -10.81 -8.93
N ALA A 124 -0.40 -11.18 -7.73
CA ALA A 124 0.36 -10.89 -6.53
C ALA A 124 0.62 -12.14 -5.68
N TYR A 125 1.77 -12.14 -5.00
CA TYR A 125 2.18 -13.26 -4.15
C TYR A 125 1.65 -13.13 -2.72
N THR A 126 1.64 -11.93 -2.16
CA THR A 126 1.05 -11.65 -0.84
C THR A 126 0.29 -10.33 -0.85
N VAL A 127 -0.69 -10.17 0.03
CA VAL A 127 -1.47 -8.93 0.08
C VAL A 127 -0.60 -7.70 0.42
N PRO A 128 0.33 -7.74 1.39
CA PRO A 128 1.18 -6.59 1.66
C PRO A 128 2.15 -6.23 0.52
N SER A 129 2.81 -7.22 -0.10
CA SER A 129 3.71 -6.96 -1.23
C SER A 129 2.98 -6.36 -2.42
N PHE A 130 1.79 -6.85 -2.67
CA PHE A 130 0.89 -6.36 -3.69
C PHE A 130 0.48 -4.88 -3.47
N PHE A 131 0.20 -4.47 -2.22
CA PHE A 131 -0.08 -3.07 -1.92
C PHE A 131 1.08 -2.14 -2.31
N LEU A 132 2.32 -2.60 -2.14
CA LEU A 132 3.50 -1.83 -2.54
C LEU A 132 3.66 -1.76 -4.06
N GLN A 133 3.36 -2.84 -4.80
CA GLN A 133 3.34 -2.82 -6.27
C GLN A 133 2.30 -1.82 -6.82
N VAL A 134 1.13 -1.76 -6.20
CA VAL A 134 0.10 -0.76 -6.56
C VAL A 134 0.56 0.66 -6.23
N ALA A 135 1.31 0.87 -5.15
CA ALA A 135 1.92 2.17 -4.86
C ALA A 135 2.84 2.64 -6.00
N GLU A 136 3.62 1.72 -6.59
CA GLU A 136 4.46 2.01 -7.75
C GLU A 136 3.62 2.41 -8.97
N MET A 137 2.61 1.62 -9.32
CA MET A 137 1.70 1.91 -10.44
C MET A 137 1.06 3.29 -10.29
N TYR A 138 0.47 3.57 -9.14
CA TYR A 138 -0.19 4.85 -8.88
C TYR A 138 0.79 6.02 -8.79
N THR A 139 2.02 5.79 -8.34
CA THR A 139 3.05 6.84 -8.37
C THR A 139 3.40 7.24 -9.79
N ASN A 140 3.53 6.28 -10.71
CA ASN A 140 3.77 6.56 -12.12
C ASN A 140 2.61 7.35 -12.75
N GLN A 141 1.37 6.94 -12.51
CA GLN A 141 0.18 7.68 -12.97
C GLN A 141 0.13 9.10 -12.37
N PHE A 142 0.35 9.23 -11.06
CA PHE A 142 0.40 10.53 -10.39
C PHE A 142 1.50 11.43 -10.95
N SER A 143 2.68 10.87 -11.22
CA SER A 143 3.82 11.60 -11.80
C SER A 143 3.45 12.23 -13.15
N ILE A 144 2.77 11.48 -14.01
CA ILE A 144 2.28 11.95 -15.30
C ILE A 144 1.19 13.02 -15.12
N LEU A 145 0.16 12.71 -14.34
CA LEU A 145 -1.01 13.59 -14.14
C LEU A 145 -0.66 14.94 -13.53
N LYS A 146 0.30 14.97 -12.61
CA LYS A 146 0.73 16.18 -11.91
C LYS A 146 1.94 16.87 -12.54
N ASN A 147 2.45 16.32 -13.64
CA ASN A 147 3.72 16.77 -14.25
C ASN A 147 4.82 16.93 -13.19
N ARG A 148 4.89 15.98 -12.26
CA ARG A 148 5.82 15.93 -11.15
C ARG A 148 6.59 14.61 -11.22
N PRO A 149 7.82 14.60 -11.76
CA PRO A 149 8.60 13.37 -11.83
C PRO A 149 8.89 12.84 -10.42
N VAL A 150 8.57 11.57 -10.21
CA VAL A 150 8.89 10.83 -9.00
C VAL A 150 9.81 9.68 -9.39
N SER A 151 10.97 9.62 -8.80
CA SER A 151 12.00 8.62 -9.10
C SER A 151 12.21 7.61 -7.98
N ILE A 152 11.73 7.91 -6.79
CA ILE A 152 11.93 7.05 -5.61
C ILE A 152 10.66 7.00 -4.76
N LEU A 153 10.31 5.80 -4.34
CA LEU A 153 9.37 5.57 -3.25
C LEU A 153 10.11 5.11 -1.99
N TRP A 154 9.73 5.65 -0.85
CA TRP A 154 10.19 5.19 0.47
C TRP A 154 9.06 4.54 1.24
N THR A 155 9.41 3.62 2.14
CA THR A 155 8.55 3.15 3.22
C THR A 155 9.36 2.86 4.46
N TYR A 156 8.70 2.92 5.62
CA TYR A 156 9.33 2.66 6.91
C TYR A 156 8.53 1.60 7.67
N ILE A 157 9.25 0.67 8.27
CA ILE A 157 8.69 -0.28 9.25
C ILE A 157 9.44 -0.16 10.57
N GLN A 158 8.84 -0.62 11.64
CA GLN A 158 9.55 -0.75 12.91
C GLN A 158 10.65 -1.79 12.76
N ASP A 159 11.74 -1.63 13.50
CA ASP A 159 12.87 -2.55 13.44
C ASP A 159 12.52 -3.99 13.82
N THR A 160 11.50 -4.14 14.66
CA THR A 160 10.96 -5.43 15.11
C THR A 160 10.03 -6.13 14.11
N GLU A 161 9.60 -5.43 13.04
CA GLU A 161 8.68 -5.99 12.04
C GLU A 161 9.44 -6.81 10.99
N ASP A 162 8.82 -7.88 10.49
CA ASP A 162 9.37 -8.66 9.38
C ASP A 162 9.18 -7.90 8.05
N GLY A 163 10.29 -7.46 7.46
CA GLY A 163 10.30 -6.70 6.19
C GLY A 163 10.29 -7.56 4.93
N ARG A 164 10.22 -8.89 5.01
CA ARG A 164 10.31 -9.78 3.84
C ARG A 164 9.28 -9.46 2.75
N TYR A 165 8.06 -9.08 3.12
CA TYR A 165 7.02 -8.71 2.15
C TYR A 165 7.37 -7.46 1.34
N ILE A 166 8.22 -6.58 1.87
CA ILE A 166 8.71 -5.38 1.19
C ILE A 166 9.78 -5.78 0.16
N GLU A 167 10.70 -6.64 0.56
CA GLU A 167 11.72 -7.19 -0.33
C GLU A 167 11.10 -8.05 -1.44
N GLU A 168 10.07 -8.84 -1.11
CA GLU A 168 9.27 -9.61 -2.09
C GLU A 168 8.57 -8.70 -3.13
N ALA A 169 8.24 -7.46 -2.78
CA ALA A 169 7.75 -6.45 -3.71
C ALA A 169 8.87 -5.82 -4.55
N GLY A 170 10.12 -6.23 -4.37
CA GLY A 170 11.27 -5.73 -5.10
C GLY A 170 11.79 -4.39 -4.58
N TRP A 171 11.50 -4.06 -3.33
CA TRP A 171 12.08 -2.90 -2.65
C TRP A 171 13.36 -3.30 -1.94
N HIS A 172 14.30 -2.36 -1.81
CA HIS A 172 15.59 -2.59 -1.22
C HIS A 172 15.71 -1.93 0.15
N TYR A 173 16.32 -2.63 1.10
CA TYR A 173 16.73 -2.00 2.36
C TYR A 173 17.69 -0.85 2.05
N ASP A 174 17.41 0.33 2.59
CA ASP A 174 18.18 1.54 2.34
C ASP A 174 19.03 1.89 3.56
N HIS A 175 18.41 2.17 4.72
CA HIS A 175 19.19 2.36 5.94
C HIS A 175 18.33 2.25 7.22
N TYR A 176 19.05 2.21 8.33
CA TYR A 176 18.50 2.19 9.67
C TYR A 176 18.31 3.61 10.20
N VAL A 177 17.12 3.90 10.70
CA VAL A 177 16.78 5.17 11.33
C VAL A 177 16.69 4.99 12.83
N LYS A 178 17.67 5.53 13.55
CA LYS A 178 17.68 5.50 15.02
C LYS A 178 16.47 6.26 15.58
N SER A 179 15.96 5.76 16.71
CA SER A 179 14.94 6.49 17.48
C SER A 179 15.50 7.85 17.94
N ARG A 180 14.80 8.94 17.65
CA ARG A 180 15.14 10.30 18.10
C ARG A 180 13.87 11.09 18.40
N GLY A 181 13.83 11.73 19.57
CA GLY A 181 12.74 12.62 19.94
C GLY A 181 11.36 11.97 19.91
N ALA A 182 10.47 12.47 19.08
CA ALA A 182 9.11 11.95 18.93
C ALA A 182 9.02 10.53 18.34
N TRP A 183 10.11 9.99 17.80
CA TRP A 183 10.18 8.64 17.27
C TRP A 183 10.73 7.70 18.34
N HIS A 184 9.86 7.16 19.17
CA HIS A 184 10.24 6.29 20.28
C HIS A 184 10.78 4.91 19.85
N VAL A 185 10.61 4.53 18.58
CA VAL A 185 11.03 3.23 18.04
C VAL A 185 11.93 3.42 16.83
N ALA A 186 13.01 2.67 16.81
CA ALA A 186 13.89 2.59 15.65
C ALA A 186 13.16 1.99 14.45
N LYS A 187 13.54 2.41 13.24
CA LYS A 187 12.88 2.00 11.99
C LYS A 187 13.88 1.60 10.94
N ARG A 188 13.47 0.70 10.06
CA ARG A 188 14.16 0.38 8.83
C ARG A 188 13.47 1.09 7.67
N ARG A 189 14.24 1.78 6.84
CA ARG A 189 13.77 2.38 5.60
C ARG A 189 14.05 1.46 4.43
N PHE A 190 13.07 1.33 3.58
CA PHE A 190 13.18 0.65 2.30
C PHE A 190 12.90 1.65 1.18
N ALA A 191 13.55 1.44 0.04
CA ALA A 191 13.42 2.27 -1.14
C ALA A 191 13.11 1.44 -2.37
N LYS A 192 12.31 2.00 -3.27
CA LYS A 192 12.05 1.51 -4.62
C LYS A 192 12.41 2.62 -5.60
N TYR A 193 13.30 2.31 -6.52
CA TYR A 193 13.64 3.17 -7.66
C TYR A 193 12.66 2.86 -8.81
N LEU A 194 12.06 3.91 -9.37
CA LEU A 194 11.03 3.85 -10.40
C LEU A 194 11.60 4.11 -11.80
#